data_1548a5a61904f25d9cb17934544e8717
#
_entry.id   1548a5a61904f25d9cb17934544e8717
#
_cell.length_a   1.000
_cell.length_b   1.000
_cell.length_c   1.000
_cell.angle_alpha   90.00
_cell.angle_beta   90.00
_cell.angle_gamma   90.00
#
_symmetry.space_group_name_H-M   'P 1'
#
loop_
_entity.id
_entity.type
_entity.pdbx_description
1 polymer ?
#
loop_
_entity_poly.entity_id
_entity_poly.type
_entity_poly.pdbx_seq_one_letter_code
_entity_poly.pdbx_strand_id
1 'polypeptide(L)'
;MAQDLNEIQSENPEQGFQFPGVFEITAIGSAEANLEQRMPEVLGEIGLHVLSGSSKVRASTAGNYLSVSMSFTCPSRELYDLAHARLREDLHIRWTI
;
A
#
# COMPACT_ATOMS: atom_id res chain seq x y z
N MET A 1 -0.84 16.80 26.90
CA MET A 1 -0.82 16.91 26.38
C MET A 1 -0.62 16.58 25.74
N ALA A 2 -0.59 16.48 25.79
CA ALA A 2 -0.50 16.38 25.28
C ALA A 2 -0.18 16.00 24.72
N GLN A 3 -0.12 15.96 24.91
CA GLN A 3 0.08 15.87 24.49
C GLN A 3 0.13 15.72 23.83
N ASP A 4 0.18 15.85 24.32
CA ASP A 4 0.21 15.83 23.67
C ASP A 4 0.22 15.63 22.85
N LEU A 5 0.19 15.81 23.02
CA LEU A 5 0.24 15.76 22.31
C LEU A 5 0.50 15.63 21.51
N ASN A 6 0.59 15.90 21.84
CA ASN A 6 0.98 15.85 21.20
C ASN A 6 1.58 15.48 20.83
N GLU A 7 1.46 15.72 21.07
CA GLU A 7 2.25 15.47 20.90
C GLU A 7 2.80 14.66 20.74
N ILE A 8 2.73 14.63 20.96
CA ILE A 8 3.36 13.93 20.73
C ILE A 8 3.63 13.01 20.04
N GLN A 9 3.53 12.70 20.00
CA GLN A 9 3.48 11.71 19.20
C GLN A 9 4.05 11.60 17.89
N SER A 10 4.12 12.44 17.28
CA SER A 10 4.62 12.47 15.95
C SER A 10 6.10 12.31 15.86
N GLU A 11 6.73 12.34 16.95
CA GLU A 11 8.18 12.15 16.98
C GLU A 11 8.57 10.71 16.85
N ASN A 12 7.61 9.82 17.07
CA ASN A 12 7.83 8.41 16.88
C ASN A 12 7.33 8.05 15.48
N PRO A 13 8.22 7.64 14.57
CA PRO A 13 7.76 7.37 13.18
C PRO A 13 6.70 6.30 13.09
N GLU A 14 6.52 5.50 14.12
CA GLU A 14 5.51 4.46 14.09
C GLU A 14 4.18 4.86 14.67
N GLN A 15 4.06 6.08 15.14
CA GLN A 15 2.82 6.50 15.76
C GLN A 15 1.65 6.51 14.80
N GLY A 16 1.91 6.76 13.51
CA GLY A 16 0.87 6.71 12.52
C GLY A 16 0.54 5.33 12.01
N PHE A 17 1.28 4.32 12.46
CA PHE A 17 1.12 2.94 12.02
C PHE A 17 0.79 2.09 13.23
N GLN A 18 -0.48 1.87 13.44
CA GLN A 18 -0.92 1.04 14.55
C GLN A 18 -1.32 -0.32 14.02
N PHE A 19 -0.63 -1.35 14.48
CA PHE A 19 -0.88 -2.71 14.04
C PHE A 19 -1.56 -3.50 15.16
N PRO A 20 -2.54 -4.31 14.82
CA PRO A 20 -3.12 -4.50 13.48
C PRO A 20 -3.95 -3.30 13.07
N GLY A 21 -4.06 -3.08 11.77
CA GLY A 21 -4.82 -1.97 11.26
C GLY A 21 -5.11 -2.08 9.79
N VAL A 22 -5.79 -1.07 9.26
CA VAL A 22 -6.09 -0.97 7.84
C VAL A 22 -5.16 0.07 7.24
N PHE A 23 -4.51 -0.29 6.15
CA PHE A 23 -3.56 0.59 5.48
C PHE A 23 -3.85 0.63 4.00
N GLU A 24 -3.44 1.73 3.38
CA GLU A 24 -3.56 1.88 1.94
C GLU A 24 -2.17 1.76 1.33
N ILE A 25 -2.08 1.05 0.21
CA ILE A 25 -0.84 0.96 -0.54
C ILE A 25 -1.13 1.33 -1.98
N THR A 26 -0.22 2.10 -2.57
CA THR A 26 -0.35 2.53 -3.94
C THR A 26 0.83 2.02 -4.74
N ALA A 27 0.55 1.39 -5.87
CA ALA A 27 1.57 0.96 -6.81
C ALA A 27 1.42 1.74 -8.09
N ILE A 28 2.55 2.16 -8.64
CA ILE A 28 2.58 2.91 -9.88
C ILE A 28 3.39 2.10 -10.88
N GLY A 29 2.80 1.80 -12.02
CA GLY A 29 3.46 0.99 -13.01
C GLY A 29 2.85 1.14 -14.38
N SER A 30 3.26 0.25 -15.28
CA SER A 30 2.81 0.27 -16.66
C SER A 30 1.30 0.14 -16.75
N ALA A 31 0.69 0.93 -17.62
CA ALA A 31 -0.76 0.88 -17.81
C ALA A 31 -1.23 -0.49 -18.32
N GLU A 32 -0.33 -1.25 -18.94
CA GLU A 32 -0.69 -2.54 -19.51
C GLU A 32 -0.49 -3.70 -18.54
N ALA A 33 -0.03 -3.43 -17.34
CA ALA A 33 0.38 -4.48 -16.42
C ALA A 33 -0.77 -5.08 -15.62
N ASN A 34 -1.98 -4.54 -15.71
CA ASN A 34 -3.13 -5.04 -14.99
C ASN A 34 -2.89 -5.07 -13.48
N LEU A 35 -2.40 -3.94 -12.96
CA LEU A 35 -2.01 -3.86 -11.56
C LEU A 35 -3.18 -4.08 -10.60
N GLU A 36 -4.37 -3.67 -11.00
CA GLU A 36 -5.54 -3.82 -10.15
C GLU A 36 -5.79 -5.28 -9.80
N GLN A 37 -5.41 -6.18 -10.69
CA GLN A 37 -5.56 -7.60 -10.49
C GLN A 37 -4.33 -8.23 -9.85
N ARG A 38 -3.14 -7.73 -10.21
CA ARG A 38 -1.90 -8.31 -9.70
C ARG A 38 -1.65 -7.98 -8.22
N MET A 39 -2.00 -6.78 -7.79
CA MET A 39 -1.73 -6.38 -6.43
C MET A 39 -2.40 -7.28 -5.39
N PRO A 40 -3.70 -7.59 -5.55
CA PRO A 40 -4.31 -8.52 -4.58
C PRO A 40 -3.67 -9.90 -4.60
N GLU A 41 -3.21 -10.36 -5.75
CA GLU A 41 -2.55 -11.65 -5.84
C GLU A 41 -1.24 -11.66 -5.05
N VAL A 42 -0.43 -10.62 -5.23
CA VAL A 42 0.84 -10.52 -4.54
C VAL A 42 0.62 -10.41 -3.04
N LEU A 43 -0.32 -9.56 -2.63
CA LEU A 43 -0.61 -9.40 -1.21
C LEU A 43 -1.18 -10.67 -0.61
N GLY A 44 -1.99 -11.38 -1.37
CA GLY A 44 -2.54 -12.66 -0.91
C GLY A 44 -1.47 -13.72 -0.67
N GLU A 45 -0.38 -13.67 -1.44
CA GLU A 45 0.71 -14.63 -1.27
C GLU A 45 1.37 -14.52 0.09
N ILE A 46 1.33 -13.37 0.71
CA ILE A 46 1.91 -13.18 2.03
C ILE A 46 0.83 -13.07 3.10
N GLY A 47 -0.39 -13.50 2.77
CA GLY A 47 -1.45 -13.64 3.75
C GLY A 47 -2.24 -12.38 4.04
N LEU A 48 -2.11 -11.35 3.21
CA LEU A 48 -2.86 -10.12 3.40
C LEU A 48 -4.11 -10.12 2.54
N HIS A 49 -5.15 -9.49 3.06
CA HIS A 49 -6.45 -9.45 2.38
C HIS A 49 -6.81 -8.03 2.02
N VAL A 50 -7.04 -7.81 0.73
CA VAL A 50 -7.46 -6.52 0.22
C VAL A 50 -8.94 -6.35 0.51
N LEU A 51 -9.31 -5.16 0.97
CA LEU A 51 -10.70 -4.88 1.28
C LEU A 51 -11.48 -4.68 -0.01
N SER A 52 -12.62 -5.33 -0.08
CA SER A 52 -13.48 -5.28 -1.25
C SER A 52 -13.93 -3.85 -1.51
N GLY A 53 -13.87 -3.44 -2.78
CA GLY A 53 -14.31 -2.10 -3.16
C GLY A 53 -13.37 -0.97 -2.80
N SER A 54 -12.16 -1.30 -2.34
CA SER A 54 -11.22 -0.26 -1.91
C SER A 54 -10.28 0.21 -3.02
N SER A 55 -10.26 -0.43 -4.17
CA SER A 55 -9.28 -0.09 -5.19
C SER A 55 -9.66 1.20 -5.90
N LYS A 56 -8.65 2.00 -6.21
CA LYS A 56 -8.77 3.24 -6.96
C LYS A 56 -7.71 3.25 -8.03
N VAL A 57 -8.09 3.64 -9.23
CA VAL A 57 -7.19 3.64 -10.36
C VAL A 57 -7.14 5.05 -10.95
N ARG A 58 -5.93 5.52 -11.20
CA ARG A 58 -5.72 6.81 -11.81
C ARG A 58 -4.68 6.68 -12.91
N ALA A 59 -4.99 7.17 -14.09
CA ALA A 59 -4.06 7.14 -15.21
C ALA A 59 -3.20 8.39 -15.21
N SER A 60 -1.96 8.25 -15.67
CA SER A 60 -1.10 9.40 -15.87
C SER A 60 -1.63 10.22 -17.04
N THR A 61 -1.17 11.47 -17.14
CA THR A 61 -1.64 12.37 -18.18
C THR A 61 -1.42 11.79 -19.57
N ALA A 62 -0.26 11.16 -19.78
CA ALA A 62 0.05 10.57 -21.08
C ALA A 62 -0.55 9.18 -21.27
N GLY A 63 -1.13 8.59 -20.21
CA GLY A 63 -1.73 7.28 -20.31
C GLY A 63 -0.78 6.12 -20.26
N ASN A 64 0.52 6.36 -20.01
CA ASN A 64 1.51 5.31 -20.02
C ASN A 64 1.60 4.56 -18.70
N TYR A 65 1.17 5.20 -17.62
CA TYR A 65 1.27 4.63 -16.28
C TYR A 65 -0.06 4.69 -15.57
N LEU A 66 -0.26 3.74 -14.68
CA LEU A 66 -1.40 3.74 -13.77
C LEU A 66 -0.90 3.81 -12.35
N SER A 67 -1.67 4.51 -11.52
CA SER A 67 -1.51 4.52 -10.09
C SER A 67 -2.71 3.77 -9.52
N VAL A 68 -2.46 2.65 -8.86
CA VAL A 68 -3.52 1.80 -8.32
C VAL A 68 -3.34 1.72 -6.82
N SER A 69 -4.37 2.13 -6.09
CA SER A 69 -4.36 2.12 -4.63
C SER A 69 -5.40 1.14 -4.14
N MET A 70 -5.10 0.48 -3.04
CA MET A 70 -6.10 -0.37 -2.40
C MET A 70 -5.78 -0.48 -0.92
N SER A 71 -6.80 -0.78 -0.15
CA SER A 71 -6.68 -0.91 1.31
C SER A 71 -6.65 -2.37 1.69
N PHE A 72 -5.91 -2.67 2.75
CA PHE A 72 -5.77 -4.03 3.23
C PHE A 72 -5.59 -4.00 4.74
N THR A 73 -5.98 -5.10 5.39
CA THR A 73 -5.71 -5.26 6.81
C THR A 73 -4.31 -5.82 6.97
N CYS A 74 -3.58 -5.30 7.94
CA CYS A 74 -2.21 -5.72 8.14
C CYS A 74 -1.95 -5.94 9.63
N PRO A 75 -1.48 -7.13 10.03
CA PRO A 75 -1.31 -7.43 11.44
C PRO A 75 -0.01 -6.94 12.03
N SER A 76 1.02 -6.64 11.21
CA SER A 76 2.32 -6.28 11.77
C SER A 76 3.09 -5.39 10.80
N ARG A 77 4.05 -4.66 11.36
CA ARG A 77 4.94 -3.82 10.58
C ARG A 77 5.76 -4.65 9.59
N GLU A 78 6.14 -5.85 10.01
CA GLU A 78 6.93 -6.71 9.14
C GLU A 78 6.17 -7.05 7.86
N LEU A 79 4.89 -7.37 8.00
CA LEU A 79 4.09 -7.67 6.81
C LEU A 79 3.82 -6.43 5.98
N TYR A 80 3.71 -5.27 6.63
CA TYR A 80 3.55 -4.02 5.90
C TYR A 80 4.77 -3.76 5.01
N ASP A 81 5.96 -3.89 5.57
CA ASP A 81 7.19 -3.69 4.80
C ASP A 81 7.34 -4.75 3.71
N LEU A 82 6.95 -5.98 4.01
CA LEU A 82 7.03 -7.06 3.04
C LEU A 82 6.08 -6.83 1.88
N ALA A 83 4.90 -6.27 2.16
CA ALA A 83 3.95 -5.96 1.09
C ALA A 83 4.56 -5.01 0.08
N HIS A 84 5.20 -3.94 0.56
CA HIS A 84 5.87 -3.00 -0.32
C HIS A 84 7.00 -3.68 -1.09
N ALA A 85 7.80 -4.48 -0.40
CA ALA A 85 8.94 -5.14 -1.03
C ALA A 85 8.50 -6.10 -2.13
N ARG A 86 7.45 -6.89 -1.85
CA ARG A 86 6.97 -7.85 -2.83
C ARG A 86 6.39 -7.17 -4.06
N LEU A 87 5.65 -6.09 -3.85
CA LEU A 87 5.12 -5.37 -5.00
C LEU A 87 6.24 -4.78 -5.84
N ARG A 88 7.28 -4.24 -5.20
CA ARG A 88 8.40 -3.66 -5.96
C ARG A 88 9.22 -4.69 -6.70
N GLU A 89 9.09 -5.97 -6.38
CA GLU A 89 9.76 -7.03 -7.15
C GLU A 89 9.10 -7.28 -8.49
N ASP A 90 7.88 -6.81 -8.68
CA ASP A 90 7.20 -6.99 -9.96
C ASP A 90 7.81 -6.07 -11.00
N LEU A 91 8.12 -6.64 -12.14
CA LEU A 91 8.79 -5.92 -13.22
C LEU A 91 7.98 -4.74 -13.73
N HIS A 92 6.67 -4.79 -13.59
CA HIS A 92 5.79 -3.75 -14.10
C HIS A 92 5.49 -2.66 -13.10
N ILE A 93 5.94 -2.82 -11.86
CA ILE A 93 5.71 -1.82 -10.81
C ILE A 93 6.98 -1.02 -10.64
N ARG A 94 6.85 0.30 -10.78
CA ARG A 94 7.99 1.20 -10.65
C ARG A 94 8.14 1.74 -9.24
N TRP A 95 7.02 2.06 -8.62
CA TRP A 95 7.03 2.66 -7.29
C TRP A 95 5.89 2.10 -6.47
N THR A 96 6.09 2.09 -5.14
CA THR A 96 5.01 1.89 -4.18
C THR A 96 5.08 2.99 -3.15
N ILE A 97 3.93 3.42 -2.71
CA ILE A 97 3.83 4.46 -1.69
C ILE A 97 2.92 4.01 -0.56
#